data_3a2f269b15a04644348c93480a063851
#
_entry.id   3a2f269b15a04644348c93480a063851
#
_cell.length_a   1.000
_cell.length_b   1.000
_cell.length_c   1.000
_cell.angle_alpha   90.00
_cell.angle_beta   90.00
_cell.angle_gamma   90.00
#
_symmetry.space_group_name_H-M   'P 1'
#
loop_
_entity.id
_entity.type
_entity.pdbx_description
1 polymer ?
#
loop_
_entity_poly.entity_id
_entity_poly.type
_entity_poly.pdbx_seq_one_letter_code
_entity_poly.pdbx_strand_id
1 'polypeptide(L)'
;ALISVLAVVGANVVVDVINNSIKGEITKVQAQINDTELQARLTTLQQKEGVLENFQSYKNSIANAELMYNYMPKGTTTVYKMLKEPFTANQNGIESVTSDAVRKNLNGMKLVDSVSISGYSVSATFSCTNQAQPSQYVRALIAQGYFENITYNGYAVEVGEDKKETITFGLTMLLKAGNDVTINKDDANSMIENEANGDQTDDTSSTESTAQ
;
A
#
# COMPACT_ATOMS: atom_id res chain seq x y z
N ALA A 1 48.62 61.78 -38.33
CA ALA A 1 47.42 61.53 -39.11
C ALA A 1 47.46 60.24 -39.96
N LEU A 2 48.57 59.90 -40.62
CA LEU A 2 48.70 58.72 -41.47
C LEU A 2 48.58 57.35 -40.66
N ILE A 3 49.22 57.34 -39.48
CA ILE A 3 49.21 56.16 -38.60
C ILE A 3 47.83 55.84 -38.06
N SER A 4 47.03 56.87 -37.77
CA SER A 4 45.68 56.68 -37.29
C SER A 4 44.71 56.07 -38.35
N VAL A 5 44.89 56.44 -39.61
CA VAL A 5 44.09 55.90 -40.72
C VAL A 5 44.47 54.46 -40.99
N LEU A 6 45.71 54.09 -40.94
CA LEU A 6 46.22 52.74 -41.10
C LEU A 6 45.68 51.79 -39.98
N ALA A 7 45.64 52.29 -38.73
CA ALA A 7 45.06 51.52 -37.61
C ALA A 7 43.59 51.27 -37.76
N VAL A 8 42.78 52.22 -38.24
CA VAL A 8 41.36 52.07 -38.48
C VAL A 8 41.03 51.11 -39.65
N VAL A 9 41.82 51.20 -40.72
CA VAL A 9 41.68 50.31 -41.87
C VAL A 9 42.08 48.89 -41.47
N GLY A 10 43.17 48.72 -40.72
CA GLY A 10 43.60 47.41 -40.22
C GLY A 10 42.59 46.78 -39.30
N ALA A 11 41.97 47.56 -38.38
CA ALA A 11 40.92 47.07 -37.49
C ALA A 11 39.64 46.62 -38.25
N ASN A 12 39.25 47.37 -39.28
CA ASN A 12 38.07 46.96 -40.10
C ASN A 12 38.35 45.69 -40.90
N VAL A 13 39.53 45.51 -41.45
CA VAL A 13 39.88 44.27 -42.17
C VAL A 13 39.87 43.05 -41.23
N VAL A 14 40.40 43.21 -40.01
CA VAL A 14 40.37 42.14 -38.99
C VAL A 14 38.95 41.80 -38.61
N VAL A 15 38.08 42.79 -38.39
CA VAL A 15 36.66 42.58 -38.07
C VAL A 15 35.93 41.87 -39.22
N ASP A 16 36.20 42.27 -40.46
CA ASP A 16 35.59 41.63 -41.63
C ASP A 16 36.06 40.17 -41.81
N VAL A 17 37.31 39.87 -41.55
CA VAL A 17 37.82 38.50 -41.60
C VAL A 17 37.18 37.64 -40.51
N ILE A 18 37.06 38.14 -39.28
CA ILE A 18 36.40 37.45 -38.16
C ILE A 18 34.92 37.26 -38.47
N ASN A 19 34.21 38.28 -38.95
CA ASN A 19 32.80 38.18 -39.33
C ASN A 19 32.58 37.15 -40.44
N ASN A 20 33.42 37.11 -41.44
CA ASN A 20 33.30 36.13 -42.52
C ASN A 20 33.62 34.70 -42.03
N SER A 21 34.58 34.53 -41.13
CA SER A 21 34.85 33.24 -40.49
C SER A 21 33.67 32.76 -39.68
N ILE A 22 33.10 33.62 -38.83
CA ILE A 22 31.92 33.30 -38.01
C ILE A 22 30.68 32.96 -38.90
N LYS A 23 30.45 33.75 -39.96
CA LYS A 23 29.39 33.45 -40.93
C LYS A 23 29.59 32.10 -41.60
N GLY A 24 30.82 31.77 -41.94
CA GLY A 24 31.18 30.47 -42.52
C GLY A 24 30.90 29.30 -41.57
N GLU A 25 31.22 29.46 -40.29
CA GLU A 25 30.92 28.47 -39.26
C GLU A 25 29.44 28.35 -38.99
N ILE A 26 28.71 29.44 -38.88
CA ILE A 26 27.25 29.46 -38.76
C ILE A 26 26.60 28.70 -39.94
N THR A 27 27.03 28.97 -41.16
CA THR A 27 26.52 28.29 -42.37
C THR A 27 26.80 26.80 -42.34
N LYS A 28 27.97 26.36 -41.85
CA LYS A 28 28.30 24.94 -41.71
C LYS A 28 27.43 24.28 -40.63
N VAL A 29 27.22 24.93 -39.49
CA VAL A 29 26.36 24.41 -38.43
C VAL A 29 24.89 24.35 -38.89
N GLN A 30 24.43 25.39 -39.60
CA GLN A 30 23.09 25.37 -40.21
C GLN A 30 22.93 24.27 -41.26
N ALA A 31 23.92 24.01 -42.07
CA ALA A 31 23.93 22.93 -43.04
C ALA A 31 23.86 21.55 -42.33
N GLN A 32 24.57 21.38 -41.22
CA GLN A 32 24.54 20.19 -40.40
C GLN A 32 23.18 19.99 -39.71
N ILE A 33 22.56 21.06 -39.21
CA ILE A 33 21.24 21.01 -38.61
C ILE A 33 20.17 20.64 -39.64
N ASN A 34 20.31 21.12 -40.87
CA ASN A 34 19.40 20.88 -41.98
C ASN A 34 19.74 19.59 -42.77
N ASP A 35 20.74 18.84 -42.35
CA ASP A 35 21.10 17.59 -42.98
C ASP A 35 19.96 16.58 -42.82
N THR A 36 19.37 16.20 -43.93
CA THR A 36 18.21 15.29 -44.02
C THR A 36 18.53 13.92 -43.40
N GLU A 37 19.80 13.49 -43.49
CA GLU A 37 20.20 12.21 -42.88
C GLU A 37 20.29 12.31 -41.36
N LEU A 38 20.81 13.43 -40.82
CA LEU A 38 20.84 13.70 -39.37
C LEU A 38 19.42 13.80 -38.79
N GLN A 39 18.53 14.51 -39.49
CA GLN A 39 17.12 14.63 -39.08
C GLN A 39 16.41 13.27 -39.13
N ALA A 40 16.65 12.45 -40.15
CA ALA A 40 16.11 11.12 -40.25
C ALA A 40 16.62 10.20 -39.11
N ARG A 41 17.90 10.29 -38.78
CA ARG A 41 18.48 9.55 -37.62
C ARG A 41 17.91 10.02 -36.30
N LEU A 42 17.74 11.32 -36.10
CA LEU A 42 17.11 11.87 -34.88
C LEU A 42 15.67 11.36 -34.73
N THR A 43 14.89 11.42 -35.78
CA THR A 43 13.51 10.89 -35.80
C THR A 43 13.48 9.39 -35.48
N THR A 44 14.42 8.62 -36.04
CA THR A 44 14.52 7.17 -35.77
C THR A 44 14.92 6.93 -34.30
N LEU A 45 15.81 7.73 -33.72
CA LEU A 45 16.17 7.62 -32.32
C LEU A 45 15.01 7.95 -31.40
N GLN A 46 14.27 9.03 -31.68
CA GLN A 46 13.05 9.39 -30.92
C GLN A 46 11.97 8.32 -30.98
N GLN A 47 11.78 7.70 -32.16
CA GLN A 47 10.88 6.56 -32.30
C GLN A 47 11.32 5.35 -31.48
N LYS A 48 12.62 5.04 -31.46
CA LYS A 48 13.19 3.96 -30.65
C LYS A 48 13.05 4.24 -29.14
N GLU A 49 13.25 5.49 -28.74
CA GLU A 49 13.06 5.93 -27.34
C GLU A 49 11.60 5.74 -26.91
N GLY A 50 10.63 6.17 -27.71
CA GLY A 50 9.21 5.94 -27.45
C GLY A 50 8.83 4.44 -27.40
N VAL A 51 9.44 3.61 -28.26
CA VAL A 51 9.25 2.16 -28.19
C VAL A 51 9.84 1.59 -26.90
N LEU A 52 11.01 2.07 -26.46
CA LEU A 52 11.66 1.64 -25.23
C LEU A 52 10.82 1.99 -24.00
N GLU A 53 10.29 3.23 -23.94
CA GLU A 53 9.40 3.67 -22.86
C GLU A 53 8.12 2.81 -22.81
N ASN A 54 7.51 2.56 -23.94
CA ASN A 54 6.35 1.66 -24.03
C ASN A 54 6.70 0.24 -23.55
N PHE A 55 7.87 -0.28 -23.94
CA PHE A 55 8.32 -1.60 -23.51
C PHE A 55 8.56 -1.66 -21.98
N GLN A 56 9.13 -0.61 -21.40
CA GLN A 56 9.28 -0.52 -19.94
C GLN A 56 7.93 -0.46 -19.23
N SER A 57 6.96 0.28 -19.79
CA SER A 57 5.60 0.32 -19.28
C SER A 57 4.93 -1.06 -19.32
N TYR A 58 5.07 -1.80 -20.44
CA TYR A 58 4.57 -3.17 -20.53
C TYR A 58 5.26 -4.11 -19.55
N LYS A 59 6.59 -4.01 -19.41
CA LYS A 59 7.35 -4.81 -18.44
C LYS A 59 6.86 -4.56 -17.01
N ASN A 60 6.62 -3.31 -16.64
CA ASN A 60 6.10 -2.96 -15.32
C ASN A 60 4.67 -3.46 -15.15
N SER A 61 3.83 -3.39 -16.18
CA SER A 61 2.46 -3.91 -16.15
C SER A 61 2.44 -5.43 -15.98
N ILE A 62 3.34 -6.15 -16.68
CA ILE A 62 3.48 -7.61 -16.54
C ILE A 62 3.99 -7.95 -15.14
N ALA A 63 5.01 -7.25 -14.63
CA ALA A 63 5.52 -7.47 -13.28
C ALA A 63 4.44 -7.20 -12.22
N ASN A 64 3.65 -6.15 -12.38
CA ASN A 64 2.51 -5.87 -11.50
C ASN A 64 1.42 -6.94 -11.62
N ALA A 65 1.12 -7.42 -12.83
CA ALA A 65 0.16 -8.51 -13.03
C ALA A 65 0.67 -9.83 -12.43
N GLU A 66 1.95 -10.12 -12.53
CA GLU A 66 2.60 -11.28 -11.91
C GLU A 66 2.59 -11.17 -10.38
N LEU A 67 2.91 -9.99 -9.85
CA LEU A 67 2.74 -9.69 -8.44
C LEU A 67 1.28 -9.91 -8.02
N MET A 68 0.32 -9.33 -8.72
CA MET A 68 -1.10 -9.52 -8.44
C MET A 68 -1.51 -10.99 -8.48
N TYR A 69 -1.06 -11.75 -9.49
CA TYR A 69 -1.37 -13.17 -9.62
C TYR A 69 -0.77 -14.01 -8.49
N ASN A 70 0.46 -13.73 -8.10
CA ASN A 70 1.16 -14.45 -7.04
C ASN A 70 0.65 -14.10 -5.64
N TYR A 71 0.14 -12.87 -5.46
CA TYR A 71 -0.33 -12.33 -4.18
C TYR A 71 -1.84 -12.31 -4.02
N MET A 72 -2.60 -12.47 -5.09
CA MET A 72 -4.03 -12.72 -4.92
C MET A 72 -4.21 -14.06 -4.20
N PRO A 73 -4.83 -14.06 -3.02
CA PRO A 73 -5.25 -15.32 -2.40
C PRO A 73 -6.06 -16.07 -3.44
N LYS A 74 -5.64 -17.29 -3.74
CA LYS A 74 -6.29 -18.12 -4.77
C LYS A 74 -7.77 -18.35 -4.40
N GLY A 75 -8.62 -17.41 -4.79
CA GLY A 75 -10.05 -17.39 -4.60
C GLY A 75 -10.53 -16.87 -3.24
N THR A 76 -11.76 -16.44 -3.23
CA THR A 76 -12.54 -15.94 -2.08
C THR A 76 -12.41 -16.88 -0.86
N THR A 77 -12.33 -18.18 -1.09
CA THR A 77 -12.20 -19.21 -0.04
C THR A 77 -10.98 -19.02 0.85
N THR A 78 -9.84 -18.60 0.29
CA THR A 78 -8.61 -18.36 1.07
C THR A 78 -8.77 -17.15 1.98
N VAL A 79 -9.34 -16.06 1.47
CA VAL A 79 -9.64 -14.87 2.29
C VAL A 79 -10.62 -15.21 3.42
N TYR A 80 -11.65 -16.00 3.13
CA TYR A 80 -12.57 -16.50 4.17
C TYR A 80 -11.85 -17.27 5.27
N LYS A 81 -10.89 -18.12 4.92
CA LYS A 81 -10.10 -18.88 5.90
C LYS A 81 -9.21 -17.97 6.72
N MET A 82 -8.56 -16.97 6.11
CA MET A 82 -7.75 -15.97 6.80
C MET A 82 -8.58 -15.19 7.82
N LEU A 83 -9.77 -14.75 7.43
CA LEU A 83 -10.68 -14.01 8.30
C LEU A 83 -11.24 -14.87 9.44
N LYS A 84 -11.40 -16.18 9.24
CA LYS A 84 -11.96 -17.10 10.26
C LYS A 84 -10.91 -17.65 11.22
N GLU A 85 -9.64 -17.67 10.83
CA GLU A 85 -8.58 -18.26 11.64
C GLU A 85 -8.56 -17.72 13.09
N PRO A 86 -8.74 -16.41 13.37
CA PRO A 86 -8.68 -15.91 14.73
C PRO A 86 -9.73 -16.50 15.70
N PHE A 87 -10.88 -16.92 15.20
CA PHE A 87 -11.95 -17.48 16.03
C PHE A 87 -12.34 -18.92 15.68
N THR A 88 -11.75 -19.50 14.64
CA THR A 88 -11.99 -20.89 14.25
C THR A 88 -10.67 -21.59 14.01
N ALA A 89 -10.38 -22.61 14.81
CA ALA A 89 -9.16 -23.42 14.67
C ALA A 89 -9.12 -24.18 13.33
N ASN A 90 -7.92 -24.58 12.93
CA ASN A 90 -7.68 -25.54 11.83
C ASN A 90 -8.25 -25.14 10.47
N GLN A 91 -7.95 -23.91 10.02
CA GLN A 91 -8.26 -23.52 8.65
C GLN A 91 -7.22 -24.13 7.69
N ASN A 92 -7.60 -25.18 6.96
CA ASN A 92 -6.72 -25.88 6.02
C ASN A 92 -6.06 -24.90 5.02
N GLY A 93 -4.73 -24.92 4.97
CA GLY A 93 -3.92 -24.08 4.08
C GLY A 93 -3.64 -22.66 4.62
N ILE A 94 -4.07 -22.35 5.85
CA ILE A 94 -3.73 -21.13 6.58
C ILE A 94 -2.95 -21.53 7.82
N GLU A 95 -1.83 -20.84 8.05
CA GLU A 95 -1.04 -21.05 9.27
C GLU A 95 -1.84 -20.59 10.49
N SER A 96 -1.91 -21.44 11.51
CA SER A 96 -2.58 -21.09 12.76
C SER A 96 -1.63 -20.22 13.60
N VAL A 97 -1.97 -18.93 13.68
CA VAL A 97 -1.18 -17.92 14.41
C VAL A 97 -1.80 -17.61 15.77
N THR A 98 -3.13 -17.66 15.84
CA THR A 98 -3.90 -17.27 17.01
C THR A 98 -3.79 -18.36 18.09
N SER A 99 -3.42 -17.97 19.32
CA SER A 99 -3.37 -18.89 20.47
C SER A 99 -4.79 -19.37 20.85
N ASP A 100 -4.86 -20.52 21.53
CA ASP A 100 -6.14 -21.05 22.00
C ASP A 100 -6.80 -20.16 23.06
N ALA A 101 -6.01 -19.43 23.85
CA ALA A 101 -6.52 -18.45 24.82
C ALA A 101 -7.22 -17.29 24.12
N VAL A 102 -6.60 -16.71 23.11
CA VAL A 102 -7.20 -15.63 22.30
C VAL A 102 -8.44 -16.12 21.57
N ARG A 103 -8.37 -17.33 21.00
CA ARG A 103 -9.48 -17.94 20.30
C ARG A 103 -10.69 -18.20 21.22
N LYS A 104 -10.43 -18.52 22.48
CA LYS A 104 -11.47 -18.66 23.49
C LYS A 104 -12.17 -17.32 23.76
N ASN A 105 -11.44 -16.22 23.80
CA ASN A 105 -12.00 -14.87 23.99
C ASN A 105 -12.86 -14.44 22.78
N LEU A 106 -12.53 -14.92 21.57
CA LEU A 106 -13.26 -14.64 20.34
C LEU A 106 -14.37 -15.67 20.06
N ASN A 107 -14.65 -16.56 21.04
CA ASN A 107 -15.71 -17.55 20.90
C ASN A 107 -17.08 -16.87 20.71
N GLY A 108 -17.87 -17.42 19.81
CA GLY A 108 -19.18 -16.86 19.46
C GLY A 108 -19.16 -15.82 18.33
N MET A 109 -17.97 -15.38 17.88
CA MET A 109 -17.87 -14.57 16.69
C MET A 109 -18.28 -15.34 15.44
N LYS A 110 -18.90 -14.62 14.52
CA LYS A 110 -19.32 -15.14 13.21
C LYS A 110 -19.06 -14.11 12.12
N LEU A 111 -18.73 -14.59 10.96
CA LEU A 111 -18.77 -13.80 9.72
C LEU A 111 -20.24 -13.79 9.27
N VAL A 112 -20.85 -12.59 9.16
CA VAL A 112 -22.31 -12.45 8.95
C VAL A 112 -22.67 -12.50 7.48
N ASP A 113 -21.95 -11.73 6.65
CA ASP A 113 -22.27 -11.56 5.25
C ASP A 113 -21.17 -12.09 4.33
N SER A 114 -21.44 -12.00 3.04
CA SER A 114 -20.43 -12.27 2.02
C SER A 114 -19.28 -11.28 2.15
N VAL A 115 -18.05 -11.80 2.09
CA VAL A 115 -16.85 -10.97 1.98
C VAL A 115 -16.82 -10.31 0.60
N SER A 116 -16.73 -9.01 0.57
CA SER A 116 -16.50 -8.25 -0.67
C SER A 116 -15.01 -8.10 -0.91
N ILE A 117 -14.55 -8.53 -2.09
CA ILE A 117 -13.14 -8.42 -2.49
C ILE A 117 -13.09 -7.62 -3.79
N SER A 118 -12.35 -6.52 -3.79
CA SER A 118 -12.11 -5.69 -4.96
C SER A 118 -10.61 -5.37 -5.05
N GLY A 119 -9.91 -6.04 -5.97
CA GLY A 119 -8.45 -5.99 -6.02
C GLY A 119 -7.83 -6.49 -4.71
N TYR A 120 -7.08 -5.64 -4.04
CA TYR A 120 -6.51 -5.94 -2.71
C TYR A 120 -7.43 -5.55 -1.55
N SER A 121 -8.48 -4.78 -1.81
CA SER A 121 -9.41 -4.35 -0.77
C SER A 121 -10.37 -5.47 -0.39
N VAL A 122 -10.46 -5.73 0.90
CA VAL A 122 -11.36 -6.71 1.50
C VAL A 122 -12.27 -5.98 2.49
N SER A 123 -13.57 -6.17 2.34
CA SER A 123 -14.57 -5.69 3.30
C SER A 123 -15.37 -6.87 3.81
N ALA A 124 -15.55 -6.95 5.14
CA ALA A 124 -16.26 -8.03 5.79
C ALA A 124 -17.02 -7.52 7.01
N THR A 125 -18.18 -8.12 7.28
CA THR A 125 -19.05 -7.84 8.44
C THR A 125 -19.05 -9.04 9.38
N PHE A 126 -18.94 -8.75 10.66
CA PHE A 126 -18.88 -9.75 11.72
C PHE A 126 -19.97 -9.51 12.76
N SER A 127 -20.41 -10.56 13.42
CA SER A 127 -21.20 -10.49 14.64
C SER A 127 -20.43 -11.09 15.81
N CYS A 128 -20.65 -10.53 16.98
CA CYS A 128 -20.06 -10.99 18.23
C CYS A 128 -21.02 -10.80 19.40
N THR A 129 -20.66 -11.34 20.56
CA THR A 129 -21.49 -11.33 21.76
C THR A 129 -20.94 -10.42 22.87
N ASN A 130 -19.73 -9.88 22.70
CA ASN A 130 -19.07 -9.04 23.68
C ASN A 130 -18.44 -7.82 23.00
N GLN A 131 -18.57 -6.65 23.61
CA GLN A 131 -18.05 -5.36 23.08
C GLN A 131 -16.53 -5.31 23.00
N ALA A 132 -15.80 -6.13 23.76
CA ALA A 132 -14.34 -6.22 23.68
C ALA A 132 -13.85 -7.05 22.47
N GLN A 133 -14.69 -7.95 21.93
CA GLN A 133 -14.29 -8.87 20.84
C GLN A 133 -13.86 -8.17 19.56
N PRO A 134 -14.49 -7.08 19.09
CA PRO A 134 -14.04 -6.40 17.88
C PRO A 134 -12.57 -5.92 17.95
N SER A 135 -12.15 -5.30 19.06
CA SER A 135 -10.78 -4.83 19.23
C SER A 135 -9.78 -5.99 19.32
N GLN A 136 -10.13 -7.04 20.06
CA GLN A 136 -9.30 -8.25 20.17
C GLN A 136 -9.16 -8.95 18.80
N TYR A 137 -10.23 -9.02 18.02
CA TYR A 137 -10.20 -9.58 16.68
C TYR A 137 -9.31 -8.79 15.72
N VAL A 138 -9.41 -7.44 15.72
CA VAL A 138 -8.52 -6.59 14.91
C VAL A 138 -7.05 -6.85 15.25
N ARG A 139 -6.70 -6.97 16.53
CA ARG A 139 -5.33 -7.30 16.95
C ARG A 139 -4.90 -8.68 16.47
N ALA A 140 -5.77 -9.67 16.53
CA ALA A 140 -5.48 -11.00 16.00
C ALA A 140 -5.25 -10.98 14.49
N LEU A 141 -6.02 -10.19 13.73
CA LEU A 141 -5.79 -10.00 12.29
C LEU A 141 -4.45 -9.30 11.99
N ILE A 142 -4.07 -8.31 12.79
CA ILE A 142 -2.77 -7.65 12.66
C ILE A 142 -1.64 -8.65 12.90
N ALA A 143 -1.79 -9.52 13.89
CA ALA A 143 -0.84 -10.57 14.22
C ALA A 143 -0.62 -11.59 13.11
N GLN A 144 -1.70 -11.94 12.40
CA GLN A 144 -1.61 -12.83 11.25
C GLN A 144 -0.73 -12.27 10.13
N GLY A 145 -0.65 -10.94 10.01
CA GLY A 145 0.17 -10.28 9.01
C GLY A 145 -0.35 -10.37 7.58
N TYR A 146 -1.50 -10.98 7.31
CA TYR A 146 -2.09 -11.09 5.97
C TYR A 146 -2.72 -9.79 5.48
N PHE A 147 -3.09 -8.92 6.40
CA PHE A 147 -3.82 -7.69 6.11
C PHE A 147 -3.05 -6.46 6.60
N GLU A 148 -3.27 -5.35 5.93
CA GLU A 148 -2.78 -4.03 6.30
C GLU A 148 -3.89 -2.99 6.18
N ASN A 149 -3.66 -1.78 6.73
CA ASN A 149 -4.62 -0.68 6.68
C ASN A 149 -6.02 -1.10 7.17
N ILE A 150 -6.06 -1.89 8.27
CA ILE A 150 -7.32 -2.37 8.83
C ILE A 150 -8.07 -1.19 9.43
N THR A 151 -9.22 -0.87 8.84
CA THR A 151 -10.11 0.20 9.27
C THR A 151 -11.32 -0.41 9.97
N TYR A 152 -11.56 0.02 11.21
CA TYR A 152 -12.68 -0.34 12.04
C TYR A 152 -13.57 0.89 12.28
N ASN A 153 -14.82 0.85 11.86
CA ASN A 153 -15.74 1.98 11.88
C ASN A 153 -16.71 1.96 13.09
N GLY A 154 -16.35 1.22 14.14
CA GLY A 154 -17.24 1.03 15.29
C GLY A 154 -18.19 -0.16 15.11
N TYR A 155 -19.10 -0.29 16.06
CA TYR A 155 -20.07 -1.40 16.08
C TYR A 155 -21.50 -0.91 16.31
N ALA A 156 -22.47 -1.69 15.87
CA ALA A 156 -23.87 -1.53 16.19
C ALA A 156 -24.30 -2.64 17.15
N VAL A 157 -25.20 -2.32 18.09
CA VAL A 157 -25.80 -3.29 19.01
C VAL A 157 -27.27 -3.46 18.67
N GLU A 158 -27.66 -4.68 18.40
CA GLU A 158 -29.05 -5.05 18.16
C GLU A 158 -29.53 -5.97 19.31
N VAL A 159 -30.66 -5.65 19.87
CA VAL A 159 -31.29 -6.49 20.90
C VAL A 159 -32.39 -7.33 20.23
N GLY A 160 -32.19 -8.64 20.17
CA GLY A 160 -33.16 -9.56 19.64
C GLY A 160 -34.42 -9.71 20.50
N GLU A 161 -35.45 -10.36 19.96
CA GLU A 161 -36.71 -10.64 20.70
C GLU A 161 -36.47 -11.48 21.96
N ASP A 162 -35.41 -12.30 21.97
CA ASP A 162 -34.96 -13.11 23.11
C ASP A 162 -34.13 -12.30 24.13
N LYS A 163 -34.09 -10.99 24.00
CA LYS A 163 -33.28 -10.05 24.80
C LYS A 163 -31.76 -10.31 24.75
N LYS A 164 -31.30 -11.11 23.79
CA LYS A 164 -29.84 -11.22 23.56
C LYS A 164 -29.35 -10.09 22.71
N GLU A 165 -28.26 -9.53 23.15
CA GLU A 165 -27.51 -8.50 22.40
C GLU A 165 -26.65 -9.19 21.33
N THR A 166 -26.78 -8.72 20.12
CA THR A 166 -25.88 -9.06 19.01
C THR A 166 -25.15 -7.81 18.59
N ILE A 167 -23.85 -7.88 18.60
CA ILE A 167 -22.99 -6.78 18.22
C ILE A 167 -22.50 -7.06 16.80
N THR A 168 -22.74 -6.12 15.88
CA THR A 168 -22.27 -6.20 14.50
C THR A 168 -21.25 -5.11 14.22
N PHE A 169 -20.19 -5.46 13.49
CA PHE A 169 -19.16 -4.50 13.09
C PHE A 169 -18.58 -4.85 11.74
N GLY A 170 -18.19 -3.82 10.99
CA GLY A 170 -17.55 -3.93 9.68
C GLY A 170 -16.06 -3.59 9.74
N LEU A 171 -15.29 -4.31 8.96
CA LEU A 171 -13.88 -4.02 8.72
C LEU A 171 -13.64 -3.85 7.23
N THR A 172 -12.76 -2.89 6.91
CA THR A 172 -12.17 -2.75 5.57
C THR A 172 -10.65 -2.83 5.71
N MET A 173 -10.00 -3.62 4.90
CA MET A 173 -8.58 -3.89 4.99
C MET A 173 -7.97 -4.15 3.62
N LEU A 174 -6.66 -4.06 3.50
CA LEU A 174 -5.92 -4.43 2.31
C LEU A 174 -5.17 -5.74 2.53
N LEU A 175 -5.18 -6.61 1.53
CA LEU A 175 -4.33 -7.79 1.50
C LEU A 175 -2.88 -7.36 1.29
N LYS A 176 -1.98 -7.81 2.15
CA LYS A 176 -0.53 -7.62 1.97
C LYS A 176 0.00 -8.44 0.81
N ALA A 177 1.01 -7.92 0.14
CA ALA A 177 1.79 -8.68 -0.81
C ALA A 177 2.50 -9.87 -0.11
N GLY A 178 2.54 -11.04 -0.75
CA GLY A 178 2.96 -12.29 -0.10
C GLY A 178 4.36 -12.27 0.54
N ASN A 179 5.29 -11.45 0.01
CA ASN A 179 6.63 -11.31 0.58
C ASN A 179 6.70 -10.37 1.79
N ASP A 180 5.64 -9.57 2.02
CA ASP A 180 5.55 -8.60 3.11
C ASP A 180 4.77 -9.16 4.31
N VAL A 181 4.33 -10.42 4.22
CA VAL A 181 3.62 -11.09 5.32
C VAL A 181 4.63 -11.46 6.41
N THR A 182 4.63 -10.67 7.47
CA THR A 182 5.40 -10.94 8.69
C THR A 182 4.44 -11.44 9.76
N ILE A 183 4.53 -12.71 10.10
CA ILE A 183 3.71 -13.33 11.14
C ILE A 183 4.44 -13.12 12.49
N ASN A 184 3.87 -12.25 13.32
CA ASN A 184 4.39 -12.00 14.66
C ASN A 184 3.49 -12.65 15.71
N LYS A 185 3.77 -13.92 16.02
CA LYS A 185 2.94 -14.75 16.89
C LYS A 185 2.98 -14.32 18.35
N ASP A 186 4.15 -13.87 18.81
CA ASP A 186 4.37 -13.68 20.24
C ASP A 186 3.87 -12.32 20.75
N ASP A 187 4.08 -11.24 19.99
CA ASP A 187 3.71 -9.89 20.45
C ASP A 187 2.20 -9.68 20.50
N ALA A 188 1.46 -10.18 19.52
CA ALA A 188 0.02 -9.91 19.45
C ALA A 188 -0.81 -10.79 20.38
N ASN A 189 -0.40 -12.05 20.59
CA ASN A 189 -1.08 -12.91 21.57
C ASN A 189 -0.83 -12.38 23.01
N SER A 190 0.38 -11.92 23.34
CA SER A 190 0.69 -11.35 24.64
C SER A 190 -0.06 -10.05 24.92
N MET A 191 -0.26 -9.19 23.91
CA MET A 191 -1.06 -7.96 24.05
C MET A 191 -2.54 -8.25 24.34
N ILE A 192 -3.12 -9.25 23.65
CA ILE A 192 -4.53 -9.61 23.85
C ILE A 192 -4.72 -10.32 25.19
N GLU A 193 -3.80 -11.19 25.60
CA GLU A 193 -3.86 -11.92 26.88
C GLU A 193 -3.69 -10.97 28.07
N ASN A 194 -2.83 -9.95 27.97
CA ASN A 194 -2.62 -8.97 29.02
C ASN A 194 -3.86 -8.08 29.25
N GLU A 195 -4.60 -7.71 28.19
CA GLU A 195 -5.86 -6.97 28.34
C GLU A 195 -6.99 -7.83 28.95
N ALA A 196 -7.07 -9.10 28.56
CA ALA A 196 -8.06 -10.01 29.13
C ALA A 196 -7.86 -10.25 30.63
N ASN A 197 -6.61 -10.15 31.10
CA ASN A 197 -6.27 -10.31 32.52
C ASN A 197 -6.24 -8.97 33.30
N GLY A 198 -6.16 -7.84 32.61
CA GLY A 198 -6.07 -6.50 33.25
C GLY A 198 -7.42 -5.92 33.71
N ASP A 199 -8.53 -6.42 33.21
CA ASP A 199 -9.88 -5.89 33.52
C ASP A 199 -10.50 -6.50 34.82
N GLN A 200 -9.73 -7.26 35.60
CA GLN A 200 -10.20 -7.84 36.87
C GLN A 200 -9.65 -7.20 38.14
N THR A 201 -8.92 -6.09 38.05
CA THR A 201 -8.44 -5.38 39.25
C THR A 201 -8.75 -3.91 39.14
N ASP A 202 -9.97 -3.49 39.48
CA ASP A 202 -10.24 -2.30 40.29
C ASP A 202 -11.76 -2.06 40.40
N ASP A 203 -12.41 -2.79 41.31
CA ASP A 203 -13.69 -2.33 41.86
C ASP A 203 -13.85 -2.82 43.32
N THR A 204 -12.91 -2.40 44.19
CA THR A 204 -13.08 -2.49 45.64
C THR A 204 -12.34 -1.35 46.33
N SER A 205 -12.87 -0.13 46.23
CA SER A 205 -12.67 0.87 47.29
C SER A 205 -13.97 1.67 47.48
N SER A 206 -14.95 1.02 48.07
CA SER A 206 -16.07 1.72 48.72
C SER A 206 -15.55 2.46 49.93
N THR A 207 -15.55 3.74 49.82
CA THR A 207 -15.36 4.72 50.89
C THR A 207 -16.44 4.57 51.93
N GLU A 208 -16.06 4.09 53.10
CA GLU A 208 -16.79 4.25 54.32
C GLU A 208 -16.49 5.66 54.88
N SER A 209 -17.41 6.58 54.70
CA SER A 209 -17.37 7.90 55.36
C SER A 209 -18.23 7.85 56.62
N THR A 210 -17.58 7.69 57.74
CA THR A 210 -18.19 7.83 59.07
C THR A 210 -18.32 9.32 59.41
N ALA A 211 -19.56 9.74 59.67
CA ALA A 211 -19.88 11.02 60.28
C ALA A 211 -19.55 11.00 61.77
N GLN A 212 -18.92 12.07 62.25
CA GLN A 212 -19.10 12.69 63.54
C GLN A 212 -18.93 14.21 63.45
#